data_8ac7fe736b6e4948954c39ae4fd7dbb7
#
_entry.id   8ac7fe736b6e4948954c39ae4fd7dbb7
#
_cell.length_a   1.000
_cell.length_b   1.000
_cell.length_c   1.000
_cell.angle_alpha   90.00
_cell.angle_beta   90.00
_cell.angle_gamma   90.00
#
_symmetry.space_group_name_H-M   'P 1'
#
loop_
_entity.id
_entity.type
_entity.pdbx_description
1 polymer ?
#
loop_
_entity_poly.entity_id
_entity_poly.type
_entity_poly.pdbx_seq_one_letter_code
_entity_poly.pdbx_strand_id
1 'polypeptide(L)'
;PMIISEWGAGSDRRLHSDAPKAFDFSIEYQQRYIEHYLPFIEEKEWISGCSYWNFIDFNVAERQESMPRVNNKGLFYNDRSPKDVAYYFKAMWRRDIPVVHIATRDWAQRQGEKDNLHNIKVYSNCDEVELFVNGRSCGKKNVENCFATFSIPLDEGRSTLTATGHGHNGETTDVTTIDNRYIPKTYN
;
A
#
# COMPACT_ATOMS: atom_id res chain seq x y z
N PRO A 1 1.86 -31.24 6.57
CA PRO A 1 1.84 -30.14 5.58
C PRO A 1 0.40 -29.69 5.30
N MET A 2 0.20 -28.40 5.12
CA MET A 2 -1.09 -27.79 4.82
C MET A 2 -0.95 -26.89 3.57
N ILE A 3 -1.99 -26.83 2.77
CA ILE A 3 -2.08 -25.89 1.66
C ILE A 3 -3.24 -24.94 1.95
N ILE A 4 -2.99 -23.64 1.87
CA ILE A 4 -4.05 -22.62 1.95
C ILE A 4 -4.54 -22.38 0.53
N SER A 5 -5.72 -22.93 0.20
CA SER A 5 -6.25 -22.88 -1.16
C SER A 5 -6.63 -21.47 -1.60
N GLU A 6 -7.09 -20.63 -0.66
CA GLU A 6 -7.45 -19.23 -0.92
C GLU A 6 -7.27 -18.36 0.32
N TRP A 7 -6.72 -17.16 0.11
CA TRP A 7 -6.67 -16.10 1.12
C TRP A 7 -6.60 -14.74 0.42
N GLY A 8 -7.18 -13.70 1.02
CA GLY A 8 -7.18 -12.36 0.43
C GLY A 8 -8.25 -11.48 1.04
N ALA A 9 -8.12 -10.18 0.87
CA ALA A 9 -9.06 -9.16 1.31
C ALA A 9 -9.50 -8.28 0.14
N GLY A 10 -10.77 -7.89 0.12
CA GLY A 10 -11.30 -6.96 -0.86
C GLY A 10 -10.90 -5.52 -0.56
N SER A 11 -10.71 -4.71 -1.60
CA SER A 11 -10.49 -3.27 -1.49
C SER A 11 -11.22 -2.51 -2.60
N ASP A 12 -11.67 -1.33 -2.26
CA ASP A 12 -12.34 -0.40 -3.17
C ASP A 12 -11.47 0.86 -3.29
N ARG A 13 -11.02 1.19 -4.50
CA ARG A 13 -10.13 2.34 -4.74
C ARG A 13 -10.70 3.70 -4.34
N ARG A 14 -12.00 3.77 -4.03
CA ARG A 14 -12.67 4.97 -3.56
C ARG A 14 -12.67 5.11 -2.04
N LEU A 15 -12.31 4.04 -1.32
CA LEU A 15 -12.36 3.96 0.14
C LEU A 15 -10.96 3.96 0.73
N HIS A 16 -10.73 4.90 1.65
CA HIS A 16 -9.47 5.08 2.33
C HIS A 16 -9.66 5.25 3.83
N SER A 17 -8.67 4.85 4.62
CA SER A 17 -8.71 4.94 6.07
C SER A 17 -7.32 5.07 6.68
N ASP A 18 -7.13 6.08 7.54
CA ASP A 18 -5.92 6.18 8.39
C ASP A 18 -5.92 5.16 9.53
N ALA A 19 -7.08 4.55 9.84
CA ALA A 19 -7.25 3.52 10.86
C ALA A 19 -8.07 2.33 10.32
N PRO A 20 -7.52 1.56 9.36
CA PRO A 20 -8.25 0.53 8.63
C PRO A 20 -8.75 -0.57 9.55
N LYS A 21 -9.98 -1.03 9.31
CA LYS A 21 -10.67 -2.07 10.07
C LYS A 21 -11.17 -3.19 9.14
N ALA A 22 -11.38 -4.37 9.73
CA ALA A 22 -11.95 -5.48 8.99
C ALA A 22 -13.29 -5.10 8.35
N PHE A 23 -13.45 -5.43 7.07
CA PHE A 23 -14.62 -5.15 6.24
C PHE A 23 -14.91 -3.68 5.93
N ASP A 24 -13.95 -2.77 6.13
CA ASP A 24 -14.11 -1.38 5.68
C ASP A 24 -13.82 -1.19 4.18
N PHE A 25 -13.27 -2.22 3.54
CA PHE A 25 -12.89 -2.26 2.13
C PHE A 25 -11.93 -1.16 1.69
N SER A 26 -11.27 -0.48 2.63
CA SER A 26 -10.24 0.49 2.28
C SER A 26 -9.03 -0.19 1.64
N ILE A 27 -8.32 0.56 0.80
CA ILE A 27 -7.04 0.13 0.23
C ILE A 27 -6.06 -0.22 1.35
N GLU A 28 -6.05 0.59 2.41
CA GLU A 28 -5.15 0.43 3.55
C GLU A 28 -5.48 -0.82 4.38
N TYR A 29 -6.75 -1.27 4.40
CA TYR A 29 -7.09 -2.55 5.01
C TYR A 29 -6.53 -3.74 4.21
N GLN A 30 -6.66 -3.73 2.89
CA GLN A 30 -6.07 -4.77 2.05
C GLN A 30 -4.54 -4.82 2.23
N GLN A 31 -3.86 -3.67 2.28
CA GLN A 31 -2.44 -3.56 2.57
C GLN A 31 -2.11 -4.22 3.91
N ARG A 32 -2.77 -3.79 5.00
CA ARG A 32 -2.55 -4.32 6.36
C ARG A 32 -2.81 -5.82 6.45
N TYR A 33 -3.84 -6.31 5.76
CA TYR A 33 -4.17 -7.74 5.72
C TYR A 33 -3.04 -8.56 5.08
N ILE A 34 -2.54 -8.12 3.93
CA ILE A 34 -1.48 -8.83 3.21
C ILE A 34 -0.14 -8.72 3.95
N GLU A 35 0.21 -7.56 4.48
CA GLU A 35 1.41 -7.31 5.29
C GLU A 35 1.47 -8.19 6.54
N HIS A 36 0.32 -8.60 7.07
CA HIS A 36 0.24 -9.50 8.20
C HIS A 36 0.33 -10.98 7.77
N TYR A 37 -0.46 -11.37 6.77
CA TYR A 37 -0.60 -12.79 6.44
C TYR A 37 0.49 -13.34 5.54
N LEU A 38 1.06 -12.56 4.63
CA LEU A 38 2.11 -13.07 3.74
C LEU A 38 3.37 -13.50 4.50
N PRO A 39 3.95 -12.66 5.38
CA PRO A 39 5.08 -13.10 6.19
C PRO A 39 4.72 -14.29 7.11
N PHE A 40 3.53 -14.25 7.74
CA PHE A 40 3.07 -15.35 8.56
C PHE A 40 3.03 -16.68 7.79
N ILE A 41 2.55 -16.68 6.57
CA ILE A 41 2.48 -17.89 5.73
C ILE A 41 3.89 -18.38 5.37
N GLU A 42 4.80 -17.46 5.02
CA GLU A 42 6.18 -17.81 4.64
C GLU A 42 7.02 -18.34 5.80
N GLU A 43 6.74 -17.90 7.03
CA GLU A 43 7.45 -18.38 8.23
C GLU A 43 7.06 -19.79 8.68
N LYS A 44 5.91 -20.32 8.24
CA LYS A 44 5.39 -21.58 8.77
C LYS A 44 5.83 -22.77 7.93
N GLU A 45 6.82 -23.53 8.41
CA GLU A 45 7.35 -24.73 7.75
C GLU A 45 6.29 -25.81 7.44
N TRP A 46 5.18 -25.82 8.18
CA TRP A 46 4.08 -26.74 7.94
C TRP A 46 3.09 -26.28 6.85
N ILE A 47 3.20 -25.06 6.36
CA ILE A 47 2.45 -24.57 5.19
C ILE A 47 3.28 -24.85 3.94
N SER A 48 2.81 -25.79 3.11
CA SER A 48 3.49 -26.21 1.88
C SER A 48 3.20 -25.32 0.69
N GLY A 49 2.21 -24.45 0.79
CA GLY A 49 1.86 -23.50 -0.27
C GLY A 49 0.56 -22.76 -0.01
N CYS A 50 0.35 -21.70 -0.76
CA CYS A 50 -0.87 -20.92 -0.70
C CYS A 50 -1.21 -20.31 -2.07
N SER A 51 -2.49 -19.99 -2.27
CA SER A 51 -2.96 -19.21 -3.42
C SER A 51 -3.64 -17.95 -2.93
N TYR A 52 -3.08 -16.79 -3.32
CA TYR A 52 -3.75 -15.52 -3.07
C TYR A 52 -5.02 -15.41 -3.94
N TRP A 53 -6.14 -15.09 -3.35
CA TRP A 53 -7.38 -14.85 -4.05
C TRP A 53 -7.69 -13.35 -4.05
N ASN A 54 -7.47 -12.67 -5.16
CA ASN A 54 -7.12 -13.26 -6.46
C ASN A 54 -6.09 -12.39 -7.19
N PHE A 55 -5.70 -12.79 -8.40
CA PHE A 55 -4.69 -12.04 -9.15
C PHE A 55 -5.23 -10.70 -9.68
N ILE A 56 -6.44 -10.69 -10.25
CA ILE A 56 -7.05 -9.51 -10.89
C ILE A 56 -8.52 -9.40 -10.50
N ASP A 57 -9.01 -8.19 -10.25
CA ASP A 57 -10.43 -7.94 -10.03
C ASP A 57 -11.25 -8.38 -11.23
N PHE A 58 -12.39 -9.01 -10.99
CA PHE A 58 -13.25 -9.51 -12.06
C PHE A 58 -14.74 -9.37 -11.75
N ASN A 59 -15.57 -9.37 -12.80
CA ASN A 59 -17.01 -9.20 -12.65
C ASN A 59 -17.68 -10.49 -12.16
N VAL A 60 -18.58 -10.35 -11.18
CA VAL A 60 -19.40 -11.42 -10.60
C VAL A 60 -20.82 -10.90 -10.41
N ALA A 61 -21.79 -11.40 -11.16
CA ALA A 61 -23.13 -10.84 -11.24
C ALA A 61 -23.85 -10.74 -9.89
N GLU A 62 -23.64 -11.72 -9.01
CA GLU A 62 -24.35 -11.86 -7.73
C GLU A 62 -23.68 -11.12 -6.57
N ARG A 63 -22.47 -10.55 -6.79
CA ARG A 63 -21.72 -9.92 -5.69
C ARG A 63 -22.28 -8.56 -5.33
N GLN A 64 -22.48 -8.34 -4.03
CA GLN A 64 -23.10 -7.13 -3.46
C GLN A 64 -22.27 -6.55 -2.31
N GLU A 65 -20.94 -6.41 -2.51
CA GLU A 65 -20.04 -5.76 -1.53
C GLU A 65 -19.83 -4.28 -1.88
N SER A 66 -18.73 -3.67 -1.41
CA SER A 66 -18.40 -2.25 -1.66
C SER A 66 -18.41 -1.86 -3.14
N MET A 67 -17.99 -2.79 -4.00
CA MET A 67 -18.08 -2.67 -5.46
C MET A 67 -19.12 -3.67 -5.98
N PRO A 68 -20.38 -3.26 -6.19
CA PRO A 68 -21.40 -4.17 -6.71
C PRO A 68 -20.97 -4.84 -8.01
N ARG A 69 -21.21 -6.14 -8.10
CA ARG A 69 -20.90 -7.00 -9.25
C ARG A 69 -19.39 -7.14 -9.56
N VAL A 70 -18.52 -6.87 -8.59
CA VAL A 70 -17.07 -7.03 -8.75
C VAL A 70 -16.51 -7.84 -7.59
N ASN A 71 -15.71 -8.86 -7.89
CA ASN A 71 -14.79 -9.44 -6.91
C ASN A 71 -13.54 -8.55 -6.90
N ASN A 72 -13.38 -7.77 -5.83
CA ASN A 72 -12.37 -6.73 -5.70
C ASN A 72 -11.17 -7.15 -4.81
N LYS A 73 -10.90 -8.45 -4.73
CA LYS A 73 -9.80 -9.01 -3.94
C LYS A 73 -8.48 -9.10 -4.72
N GLY A 74 -8.44 -8.63 -5.98
CA GLY A 74 -7.27 -8.70 -6.85
C GLY A 74 -6.05 -7.95 -6.31
N LEU A 75 -4.87 -8.37 -6.76
CA LEU A 75 -3.64 -7.58 -6.68
C LEU A 75 -3.61 -6.50 -7.76
N PHE A 76 -4.40 -6.69 -8.81
CA PHE A 76 -4.58 -5.76 -9.92
C PHE A 76 -6.06 -5.41 -10.04
N TYR A 77 -6.34 -4.21 -10.50
CA TYR A 77 -7.68 -3.81 -10.90
C TYR A 77 -8.12 -4.57 -12.16
N ASN A 78 -9.41 -4.52 -12.50
CA ASN A 78 -9.96 -5.17 -13.69
C ASN A 78 -9.40 -4.61 -15.02
N ASP A 79 -8.88 -3.38 -15.02
CA ASP A 79 -8.13 -2.78 -16.13
C ASP A 79 -6.67 -3.22 -16.22
N ARG A 80 -6.25 -4.13 -15.31
CA ARG A 80 -4.88 -4.65 -15.13
C ARG A 80 -3.87 -3.64 -14.59
N SER A 81 -4.28 -2.47 -14.14
CA SER A 81 -3.40 -1.59 -13.38
C SER A 81 -3.10 -2.21 -12.00
N PRO A 82 -1.86 -2.16 -11.52
CA PRO A 82 -1.50 -2.75 -10.25
C PRO A 82 -2.09 -1.94 -9.09
N LYS A 83 -2.59 -2.64 -8.06
CA LYS A 83 -2.84 -2.05 -6.75
C LYS A 83 -1.52 -1.93 -5.98
N ASP A 84 -1.45 -1.06 -4.99
CA ASP A 84 -0.24 -0.89 -4.17
C ASP A 84 0.29 -2.21 -3.60
N VAL A 85 -0.60 -3.11 -3.19
CA VAL A 85 -0.24 -4.43 -2.66
C VAL A 85 0.51 -5.33 -3.65
N ALA A 86 0.37 -5.14 -4.94
CA ALA A 86 1.15 -5.87 -5.94
C ALA A 86 2.65 -5.54 -5.82
N TYR A 87 2.97 -4.31 -5.41
CA TYR A 87 4.36 -3.89 -5.15
C TYR A 87 4.89 -4.43 -3.83
N TYR A 88 4.02 -4.67 -2.84
CA TYR A 88 4.43 -5.39 -1.63
C TYR A 88 4.84 -6.82 -1.96
N PHE A 89 4.04 -7.57 -2.73
CA PHE A 89 4.43 -8.89 -3.22
C PHE A 89 5.73 -8.84 -4.03
N LYS A 90 5.88 -7.81 -4.88
CA LYS A 90 7.11 -7.62 -5.64
C LYS A 90 8.32 -7.40 -4.72
N ALA A 91 8.19 -6.57 -3.68
CA ALA A 91 9.26 -6.34 -2.71
C ALA A 91 9.62 -7.62 -1.92
N MET A 92 8.62 -8.41 -1.52
CA MET A 92 8.84 -9.66 -0.79
C MET A 92 9.56 -10.72 -1.63
N TRP A 93 9.24 -10.83 -2.91
CA TRP A 93 9.70 -11.96 -3.74
C TRP A 93 10.83 -11.66 -4.71
N ARG A 94 10.99 -10.40 -5.14
CA ARG A 94 12.07 -10.00 -6.06
C ARG A 94 13.28 -9.54 -5.27
N ARG A 95 14.25 -10.47 -5.09
CA ARG A 95 15.50 -10.19 -4.36
C ARG A 95 16.65 -9.80 -5.27
N ASP A 96 16.45 -9.92 -6.56
CA ASP A 96 17.44 -9.71 -7.62
C ASP A 96 17.50 -8.26 -8.11
N ILE A 97 16.48 -7.47 -7.86
CA ILE A 97 16.39 -6.05 -8.24
C ILE A 97 15.86 -5.20 -7.09
N PRO A 98 16.30 -3.93 -6.96
CA PRO A 98 15.71 -3.04 -5.98
C PRO A 98 14.27 -2.68 -6.34
N VAL A 99 13.42 -2.61 -5.33
CA VAL A 99 12.01 -2.22 -5.44
C VAL A 99 11.74 -1.08 -4.49
N VAL A 100 11.15 0.00 -5.00
CA VAL A 100 10.58 1.10 -4.20
C VAL A 100 9.23 1.47 -4.80
N HIS A 101 8.22 1.63 -3.96
CA HIS A 101 6.89 2.07 -4.37
C HIS A 101 6.20 2.85 -3.26
N ILE A 102 5.80 4.07 -3.54
CA ILE A 102 5.03 4.89 -2.61
C ILE A 102 3.56 4.41 -2.65
N ALA A 103 3.14 3.74 -1.61
CA ALA A 103 1.83 3.08 -1.50
C ALA A 103 0.75 4.08 -1.06
N THR A 104 0.32 4.95 -1.94
CA THR A 104 -0.76 5.90 -1.66
C THR A 104 -1.36 6.46 -2.95
N ARG A 105 -1.12 5.80 -4.07
CA ARG A 105 -1.46 6.34 -5.39
C ARG A 105 -2.96 6.54 -5.60
N ASP A 106 -3.77 5.64 -5.09
CA ASP A 106 -5.23 5.76 -5.19
C ASP A 106 -5.79 6.83 -4.23
N TRP A 107 -5.06 7.17 -3.18
CA TRP A 107 -5.42 8.25 -2.26
C TRP A 107 -4.65 9.55 -2.56
N ALA A 108 -4.67 9.95 -3.80
CA ALA A 108 -3.97 11.15 -4.26
C ALA A 108 -4.52 12.46 -3.69
N GLN A 109 -5.79 12.48 -3.29
CA GLN A 109 -6.41 13.63 -2.64
C GLN A 109 -6.49 13.41 -1.14
N ARG A 110 -5.79 14.23 -0.38
CA ARG A 110 -5.78 14.23 1.08
C ARG A 110 -6.51 15.45 1.61
N GLN A 111 -7.00 15.31 2.83
CA GLN A 111 -7.60 16.44 3.54
C GLN A 111 -7.38 16.29 5.04
N GLY A 112 -7.27 17.42 5.72
CA GLY A 112 -7.06 17.44 7.15
C GLY A 112 -6.86 18.83 7.67
N GLU A 113 -6.67 18.97 8.99
CA GLU A 113 -6.26 20.23 9.59
C GLU A 113 -4.83 20.57 9.17
N LYS A 114 -4.46 21.84 9.22
CA LYS A 114 -3.16 22.34 8.77
C LYS A 114 -1.96 21.59 9.32
N ASP A 115 -2.03 21.15 10.56
CA ASP A 115 -0.91 20.50 11.27
C ASP A 115 -1.06 18.97 11.34
N ASN A 116 -2.01 18.39 10.62
CA ASN A 116 -2.19 16.95 10.58
C ASN A 116 -1.00 16.24 9.93
N LEU A 117 -0.58 15.16 10.56
CA LEU A 117 0.41 14.26 10.00
C LEU A 117 -0.29 13.23 9.11
N HIS A 118 0.26 13.04 7.93
CA HIS A 118 -0.17 12.03 6.98
C HIS A 118 0.81 10.87 6.96
N ASN A 119 0.30 9.66 7.06
CA ASN A 119 1.12 8.47 6.96
C ASN A 119 1.36 8.13 5.49
N ILE A 120 2.63 8.16 5.10
CA ILE A 120 3.11 7.77 3.76
C ILE A 120 3.86 6.47 3.91
N LYS A 121 3.31 5.41 3.36
CA LYS A 121 3.93 4.09 3.33
C LYS A 121 4.74 3.93 2.05
N VAL A 122 5.92 3.34 2.16
CA VAL A 122 6.77 2.99 1.02
C VAL A 122 7.09 1.50 1.09
N TYR A 123 6.70 0.76 0.07
CA TYR A 123 7.10 -0.64 -0.11
C TYR A 123 8.48 -0.70 -0.72
N SER A 124 9.35 -1.50 -0.13
CA SER A 124 10.74 -1.64 -0.60
C SER A 124 11.36 -2.94 -0.12
N ASN A 125 12.29 -3.49 -0.91
CA ASN A 125 13.20 -4.55 -0.52
C ASN A 125 14.64 -4.04 -0.34
N CYS A 126 14.84 -2.73 -0.33
CA CYS A 126 16.10 -2.09 0.01
C CYS A 126 16.34 -2.12 1.53
N ASP A 127 17.56 -1.82 1.98
CA ASP A 127 17.89 -1.79 3.40
C ASP A 127 17.34 -0.51 4.07
N GLU A 128 17.34 0.61 3.33
CA GLU A 128 16.91 1.92 3.78
C GLU A 128 16.11 2.64 2.68
N VAL A 129 15.15 3.47 3.08
CA VAL A 129 14.43 4.40 2.19
C VAL A 129 14.50 5.81 2.73
N GLU A 130 14.78 6.77 1.85
CA GLU A 130 14.66 8.20 2.11
C GLU A 130 13.44 8.77 1.38
N LEU A 131 12.60 9.52 2.11
CA LEU A 131 11.43 10.19 1.55
C LEU A 131 11.69 11.69 1.40
N PHE A 132 11.30 12.24 0.28
CA PHE A 132 11.35 13.67 -0.01
C PHE A 132 9.95 14.19 -0.35
N VAL A 133 9.66 15.40 0.11
CA VAL A 133 8.48 16.19 -0.28
C VAL A 133 8.95 17.48 -0.94
N ASN A 134 8.58 17.69 -2.19
CA ASN A 134 9.00 18.86 -2.98
C ASN A 134 10.53 19.06 -2.97
N GLY A 135 11.29 17.95 -3.03
CA GLY A 135 12.76 17.97 -2.99
C GLY A 135 13.38 18.14 -1.59
N ARG A 136 12.57 18.32 -0.54
CA ARG A 136 13.04 18.43 0.85
C ARG A 136 12.98 17.07 1.52
N SER A 137 14.10 16.62 2.08
CA SER A 137 14.16 15.35 2.81
C SER A 137 13.27 15.38 4.06
N CYS A 138 12.48 14.33 4.21
CA CYS A 138 11.70 14.01 5.40
C CYS A 138 12.41 12.98 6.29
N GLY A 139 13.66 12.63 5.95
CA GLY A 139 14.49 11.69 6.67
C GLY A 139 14.53 10.31 6.02
N LYS A 140 15.34 9.46 6.63
CA LYS A 140 15.60 8.09 6.24
C LYS A 140 14.99 7.12 7.24
N LYS A 141 14.57 5.96 6.78
CA LYS A 141 14.09 4.87 7.61
C LYS A 141 14.60 3.53 7.10
N ASN A 142 14.98 2.67 8.03
CA ASN A 142 15.23 1.26 7.72
C ASN A 142 13.94 0.61 7.25
N VAL A 143 14.06 -0.30 6.31
CA VAL A 143 12.94 -1.09 5.80
C VAL A 143 12.78 -2.32 6.68
N GLU A 144 11.58 -2.50 7.23
CA GLU A 144 11.21 -3.67 8.01
C GLU A 144 9.99 -4.34 7.36
N ASN A 145 10.03 -5.66 7.20
CA ASN A 145 8.95 -6.42 6.55
C ASN A 145 8.57 -5.86 5.16
N CYS A 146 9.56 -5.41 4.39
CA CYS A 146 9.41 -4.82 3.06
C CYS A 146 8.58 -3.53 3.01
N PHE A 147 8.51 -2.76 4.08
CA PHE A 147 7.96 -1.39 4.05
C PHE A 147 8.57 -0.47 5.11
N ALA A 148 8.43 0.83 4.86
CA ALA A 148 8.68 1.89 5.83
C ALA A 148 7.52 2.87 5.80
N THR A 149 7.13 3.44 6.97
CA THR A 149 6.06 4.43 7.05
C THR A 149 6.59 5.74 7.61
N PHE A 150 6.35 6.83 6.88
CA PHE A 150 6.71 8.19 7.25
C PHE A 150 5.44 8.92 7.69
N SER A 151 5.49 9.57 8.85
CA SER A 151 4.41 10.44 9.33
C SER A 151 4.87 11.88 9.15
N ILE A 152 4.30 12.57 8.18
CA ILE A 152 4.77 13.87 7.70
C ILE A 152 3.61 14.87 7.57
N PRO A 153 3.85 16.17 7.81
CA PRO A 153 2.91 17.20 7.40
C PRO A 153 2.95 17.36 5.88
N LEU A 154 1.80 17.69 5.28
CA LEU A 154 1.70 18.09 3.89
C LEU A 154 1.20 19.53 3.83
N ASP A 155 1.84 20.36 3.01
CA ASP A 155 1.35 21.72 2.72
C ASP A 155 0.04 21.66 1.93
N GLU A 156 -0.74 22.74 1.97
CA GLU A 156 -1.93 22.86 1.15
C GLU A 156 -1.56 22.92 -0.35
N GLY A 157 -2.32 22.20 -1.16
CA GLY A 157 -2.08 22.09 -2.60
C GLY A 157 -1.27 20.86 -2.98
N ARG A 158 -0.65 20.93 -4.15
CA ARG A 158 0.06 19.81 -4.76
C ARG A 158 1.47 19.65 -4.22
N SER A 159 1.79 18.46 -3.73
CA SER A 159 3.13 18.05 -3.33
C SER A 159 3.62 16.88 -4.18
N THR A 160 4.90 16.94 -4.56
CA THR A 160 5.60 15.82 -5.19
C THR A 160 6.32 15.02 -4.11
N LEU A 161 6.01 13.74 -4.02
CA LEU A 161 6.70 12.79 -3.16
C LEU A 161 7.71 12.01 -3.99
N THR A 162 8.94 11.89 -3.49
CA THR A 162 9.99 11.06 -4.06
C THR A 162 10.52 10.14 -2.98
N ALA A 163 10.54 8.83 -3.23
CA ALA A 163 11.15 7.85 -2.33
C ALA A 163 12.35 7.20 -3.03
N THR A 164 13.52 7.25 -2.40
CA THR A 164 14.73 6.60 -2.90
C THR A 164 15.13 5.49 -1.94
N GLY A 165 15.26 4.27 -2.45
CA GLY A 165 15.70 3.11 -1.67
C GLY A 165 17.17 2.79 -2.00
N HIS A 166 17.92 2.50 -0.95
CA HIS A 166 19.32 2.10 -1.01
C HIS A 166 19.48 0.74 -0.33
N GLY A 167 20.16 -0.18 -0.96
CA GLY A 167 20.38 -1.52 -0.41
C GLY A 167 21.45 -2.30 -1.14
N HIS A 168 21.75 -3.48 -0.59
CA HIS A 168 22.72 -4.41 -1.18
C HIS A 168 22.36 -4.85 -2.60
N ASN A 169 21.09 -4.76 -2.99
CA ASN A 169 20.56 -5.09 -4.32
C ASN A 169 20.53 -3.89 -5.28
N GLY A 170 21.06 -2.73 -4.87
CA GLY A 170 21.17 -1.52 -5.67
C GLY A 170 20.33 -0.35 -5.14
N GLU A 171 20.11 0.62 -6.02
CA GLU A 171 19.33 1.83 -5.74
C GLU A 171 18.19 1.98 -6.75
N THR A 172 17.06 2.47 -6.30
CA THR A 172 15.93 2.82 -7.17
C THR A 172 15.07 3.91 -6.54
N THR A 173 14.30 4.60 -7.37
CA THR A 173 13.48 5.74 -6.96
C THR A 173 12.06 5.59 -7.50
N ASP A 174 11.09 6.00 -6.71
CA ASP A 174 9.69 6.15 -7.11
C ASP A 174 9.19 7.56 -6.84
N VAL A 175 8.29 8.04 -7.70
CA VAL A 175 7.74 9.41 -7.62
C VAL A 175 6.23 9.37 -7.78
N THR A 176 5.53 10.15 -6.95
CA THR A 176 4.09 10.38 -7.06
C THR A 176 3.71 11.79 -6.64
N THR A 177 2.45 12.17 -6.82
CA THR A 177 1.93 13.47 -6.36
C THR A 177 0.72 13.27 -5.48
N ILE A 178 0.59 14.14 -4.47
CA ILE A 178 -0.58 14.24 -3.58
C ILE A 178 -1.07 15.68 -3.60
N ASP A 179 -2.39 15.83 -3.69
CA ASP A 179 -3.07 17.12 -3.48
C ASP A 179 -3.67 17.12 -2.06
N ASN A 180 -3.24 18.04 -1.22
CA ASN A 180 -3.74 18.18 0.15
C ASN A 180 -4.59 19.43 0.31
N ARG A 181 -5.74 19.31 0.99
CA ARG A 181 -6.64 20.42 1.29
C ARG A 181 -6.79 20.59 2.80
N TYR A 182 -6.56 21.80 3.28
CA TYR A 182 -6.88 22.12 4.66
C TYR A 182 -8.38 22.25 4.85
N ILE A 183 -8.90 21.53 5.82
CA ILE A 183 -10.29 21.66 6.27
C ILE A 183 -10.29 22.10 7.73
N PRO A 184 -11.06 23.13 8.09
CA PRO A 184 -11.15 23.56 9.48
C PRO A 184 -11.83 22.47 10.33
N LYS A 185 -11.48 22.44 11.60
CA LYS A 185 -12.18 21.63 12.61
C LYS A 185 -13.66 22.01 12.62
N THR A 186 -14.52 21.08 12.27
CA THR A 186 -15.96 21.23 12.53
C THR A 186 -16.22 20.84 13.96
N TYR A 187 -16.52 21.82 14.80
CA TYR A 187 -17.07 21.55 16.13
C TYR A 187 -18.53 21.10 15.94
N ASN A 188 -18.80 19.82 16.19
CA ASN A 188 -20.15 19.30 16.39
C ASN A 188 -20.54 19.43 17.86
#